data_b2bd5c75e671bc3b9b68ed1e2c4ca9d8
#
_entry.id   b2bd5c75e671bc3b9b68ed1e2c4ca9d8
#
_cell.length_a   1.000
_cell.length_b   1.000
_cell.length_c   1.000
_cell.angle_alpha   90.00
_cell.angle_beta   90.00
_cell.angle_gamma   90.00
#
_symmetry.space_group_name_H-M   'P 1'
#
loop_
_entity.id
_entity.type
_entity.pdbx_description
1 polymer ?
#
loop_
_entity_poly.entity_id
_entity_poly.type
_entity_poly.pdbx_seq_one_letter_code
_entity_poly.pdbx_strand_id
1 'polypeptide(L)'
;NGVATYFGQEGVFQFAGKTWGPMPLRIVLASHGDSNQALGVANDLGIKTYADLRGKRVPFVRGAPALNVTTQAFLACGGLTWDDVERVDFPGYNAMWTGVVNGQVDAAYATTVSGPTRKLEASPRVFLVRLRPMTMMAVGSVWPRSCPLCRSMWRPVVLLFQWRILNEGATYPYPILITLASQEPQIVHDLAKAIHLHYDE
;
A
#
# COMPACT_ATOMS: atom_id res chain seq x y z
N ASN A 1 8.53 -0.30 3.47
CA ASN A 1 7.33 0.27 2.86
C ASN A 1 7.39 1.79 2.94
N GLY A 2 7.38 2.49 1.78
CA GLY A 2 7.55 3.95 1.70
C GLY A 2 6.53 4.75 2.51
N VAL A 3 5.30 4.27 2.58
CA VAL A 3 4.22 4.89 3.36
C VAL A 3 4.55 4.85 4.86
N ALA A 4 4.97 3.69 5.39
CA ALA A 4 5.36 3.56 6.79
C ALA A 4 6.61 4.38 7.13
N THR A 5 7.56 4.49 6.19
CA THR A 5 8.75 5.33 6.34
C THR A 5 8.36 6.80 6.50
N TYR A 6 7.49 7.29 5.64
CA TYR A 6 6.96 8.65 5.74
C TYR A 6 6.25 8.88 7.09
N PHE A 7 5.38 7.97 7.51
CA PHE A 7 4.69 8.09 8.79
C PHE A 7 5.65 8.12 9.99
N GLY A 8 6.71 7.30 9.94
CA GLY A 8 7.75 7.32 10.97
C GLY A 8 8.56 8.62 10.98
N GLN A 9 8.89 9.15 9.82
CA GLN A 9 9.64 10.40 9.69
C GLN A 9 8.84 11.60 10.20
N GLU A 10 7.55 11.67 9.87
CA GLU A 10 6.68 12.77 10.26
C GLU A 10 6.04 12.58 11.65
N GLY A 11 6.14 11.38 12.24
CA GLY A 11 5.51 11.07 13.52
C GLY A 11 3.98 11.13 13.47
N VAL A 12 3.38 10.65 12.40
CA VAL A 12 1.92 10.68 12.18
C VAL A 12 1.29 9.28 12.18
N PHE A 13 -0.04 9.19 12.21
CA PHE A 13 -0.83 7.95 12.26
C PHE A 13 -0.40 7.05 13.42
N GLN A 14 -0.04 5.80 13.17
CA GLN A 14 0.39 4.85 14.21
C GLN A 14 1.68 5.26 14.93
N PHE A 15 2.41 6.22 14.40
CA PHE A 15 3.63 6.78 15.01
C PHE A 15 3.37 8.09 15.76
N ALA A 16 2.14 8.61 15.74
CA ALA A 16 1.78 9.83 16.44
C ALA A 16 1.88 9.65 17.96
N GLY A 17 2.43 10.67 18.62
CA GLY A 17 2.54 10.73 20.09
C GLY A 17 3.48 9.67 20.71
N LYS A 18 4.35 9.04 19.94
CA LYS A 18 5.37 8.13 20.48
C LYS A 18 6.47 8.89 21.17
N THR A 19 7.01 8.32 22.26
CA THR A 19 8.09 8.92 23.06
C THR A 19 9.39 9.11 22.27
N TRP A 20 9.63 8.30 21.23
CA TRP A 20 10.78 8.42 20.33
C TRP A 20 10.54 9.46 19.20
N GLY A 21 9.35 10.11 19.16
CA GLY A 21 9.01 11.24 18.28
C GLY A 21 9.07 10.95 16.78
N PRO A 22 9.07 11.97 15.95
CA PRO A 22 9.45 11.87 14.55
C PRO A 22 10.86 11.32 14.39
N MET A 23 11.03 10.35 13.50
CA MET A 23 12.34 9.69 13.29
C MET A 23 13.11 10.40 12.19
N PRO A 24 14.37 10.81 12.42
CA PRO A 24 15.20 11.42 11.39
C PRO A 24 15.72 10.36 10.42
N LEU A 25 14.87 9.95 9.48
CA LEU A 25 15.16 8.90 8.50
C LEU A 25 15.87 9.46 7.26
N ARG A 26 16.68 8.62 6.63
CA ARG A 26 17.33 8.87 5.33
C ARG A 26 17.14 7.66 4.44
N ILE A 27 16.87 7.90 3.16
CA ILE A 27 16.81 6.85 2.15
C ILE A 27 18.22 6.55 1.68
N VAL A 28 18.62 5.29 1.72
CA VAL A 28 19.89 4.79 1.21
C VAL A 28 19.72 4.35 -0.24
N LEU A 29 18.71 3.50 -0.47
CA LEU A 29 18.36 3.00 -1.80
C LEU A 29 16.85 2.97 -1.97
N ALA A 30 16.39 3.21 -3.19
CA ALA A 30 15.00 3.07 -3.57
C ALA A 30 14.92 2.31 -4.91
N SER A 31 14.17 1.23 -4.94
CA SER A 31 13.87 0.52 -6.18
C SER A 31 12.83 1.30 -7.00
N HIS A 32 13.04 1.37 -8.30
CA HIS A 32 12.09 1.91 -9.27
C HIS A 32 11.29 0.80 -9.99
N GLY A 33 11.02 -0.30 -9.33
CA GLY A 33 10.26 -1.41 -9.91
C GLY A 33 8.82 -1.02 -10.27
N ASP A 34 8.26 -1.70 -11.26
CA ASP A 34 6.88 -1.52 -11.76
C ASP A 34 5.83 -2.17 -10.82
N SER A 35 5.98 -1.96 -9.52
CA SER A 35 5.05 -2.50 -8.53
C SER A 35 3.84 -1.58 -8.39
N ASN A 36 2.72 -1.98 -9.00
CA ASN A 36 1.46 -1.30 -8.84
C ASN A 36 0.67 -1.89 -7.66
N GLN A 37 0.03 -1.01 -6.90
CA GLN A 37 -0.83 -1.36 -5.77
C GLN A 37 -2.29 -1.14 -6.12
N ALA A 38 -3.13 -2.07 -5.68
CA ALA A 38 -4.59 -1.97 -5.80
C ALA A 38 -5.26 -2.84 -4.74
N LEU A 39 -6.58 -2.73 -4.61
CA LEU A 39 -7.37 -3.80 -4.03
C LEU A 39 -7.73 -4.79 -5.14
N GLY A 40 -7.30 -6.04 -4.97
CA GLY A 40 -7.82 -7.16 -5.73
C GLY A 40 -9.16 -7.58 -5.15
N VAL A 41 -10.11 -7.97 -6.00
CA VAL A 41 -11.44 -8.42 -5.59
C VAL A 41 -11.80 -9.76 -6.21
N ALA A 42 -12.65 -10.52 -5.55
CA ALA A 42 -13.13 -11.79 -6.09
C ALA A 42 -13.97 -11.54 -7.35
N ASN A 43 -13.66 -12.24 -8.45
CA ASN A 43 -14.28 -12.03 -9.75
C ASN A 43 -15.77 -12.42 -9.78
N ASP A 44 -16.16 -13.37 -8.94
CA ASP A 44 -17.53 -13.90 -8.83
C ASP A 44 -18.51 -12.93 -8.16
N LEU A 45 -18.02 -11.87 -7.53
CA LEU A 45 -18.86 -10.93 -6.77
C LEU A 45 -19.32 -9.70 -7.56
N GLY A 46 -18.92 -9.56 -8.81
CA GLY A 46 -19.32 -8.46 -9.68
C GLY A 46 -18.90 -7.06 -9.19
N ILE A 47 -17.89 -6.99 -8.31
CA ILE A 47 -17.33 -5.73 -7.78
C ILE A 47 -16.56 -5.02 -8.89
N LYS A 48 -16.95 -3.80 -9.24
CA LYS A 48 -16.35 -3.00 -10.32
C LYS A 48 -15.70 -1.70 -9.81
N THR A 49 -16.19 -1.18 -8.69
CA THR A 49 -15.72 0.08 -8.09
C THR A 49 -15.41 -0.10 -6.62
N TYR A 50 -14.69 0.83 -6.03
CA TYR A 50 -14.44 0.81 -4.57
C TYR A 50 -15.72 0.99 -3.76
N ALA A 51 -16.74 1.67 -4.30
CA ALA A 51 -18.05 1.84 -3.64
C ALA A 51 -18.80 0.50 -3.49
N ASP A 52 -18.57 -0.46 -4.39
CA ASP A 52 -19.20 -1.79 -4.36
C ASP A 52 -18.64 -2.67 -3.22
N LEU A 53 -17.61 -2.21 -2.53
CA LEU A 53 -17.06 -2.87 -1.35
C LEU A 53 -17.92 -2.70 -0.09
N ARG A 54 -18.97 -1.87 -0.13
CA ARG A 54 -19.90 -1.72 1.00
C ARG A 54 -20.47 -3.06 1.42
N GLY A 55 -20.32 -3.39 2.71
CA GLY A 55 -20.76 -4.66 3.29
C GLY A 55 -19.97 -5.90 2.84
N LYS A 56 -18.86 -5.73 2.14
CA LYS A 56 -17.96 -6.83 1.74
C LYS A 56 -16.91 -7.11 2.81
N ARG A 57 -16.42 -8.35 2.85
CA ARG A 57 -15.38 -8.79 3.78
C ARG A 57 -14.02 -8.27 3.33
N VAL A 58 -13.43 -7.40 4.13
CA VAL A 58 -12.14 -6.74 3.84
C VAL A 58 -11.14 -7.07 4.96
N PRO A 59 -9.92 -7.53 4.63
CA PRO A 59 -8.96 -7.94 5.64
C PRO A 59 -8.35 -6.74 6.36
N PHE A 60 -8.24 -6.87 7.67
CA PHE A 60 -7.47 -6.00 8.54
C PHE A 60 -6.27 -6.77 9.11
N VAL A 61 -5.05 -6.35 8.80
CA VAL A 61 -3.83 -7.08 9.14
C VAL A 61 -3.17 -6.43 10.35
N ARG A 62 -3.30 -7.05 11.54
CA ARG A 62 -2.78 -6.48 12.80
C ARG A 62 -1.26 -6.26 12.77
N GLY A 63 -0.52 -7.19 12.18
CA GLY A 63 0.94 -7.11 12.05
C GLY A 63 1.45 -6.18 10.94
N ALA A 64 0.56 -5.53 10.17
CA ALA A 64 0.95 -4.68 9.05
C ALA A 64 0.11 -3.39 8.96
N PRO A 65 0.27 -2.46 9.90
CA PRO A 65 -0.55 -1.23 9.97
C PRO A 65 -0.49 -0.39 8.69
N ALA A 66 0.63 -0.38 7.99
CA ALA A 66 0.76 0.34 6.72
C ALA A 66 -0.17 -0.20 5.62
N LEU A 67 -0.44 -1.52 5.60
CA LEU A 67 -1.41 -2.10 4.68
C LEU A 67 -2.83 -1.63 5.00
N ASN A 68 -3.18 -1.57 6.29
CA ASN A 68 -4.50 -1.11 6.73
C ASN A 68 -4.75 0.34 6.35
N VAL A 69 -3.73 1.21 6.51
CA VAL A 69 -3.81 2.61 6.08
C VAL A 69 -3.99 2.72 4.57
N THR A 70 -3.26 1.92 3.80
CA THR A 70 -3.42 1.91 2.33
C THR A 70 -4.80 1.38 1.93
N THR A 71 -5.28 0.32 2.57
CA THR A 71 -6.65 -0.21 2.35
C THR A 71 -7.71 0.84 2.68
N GLN A 72 -7.57 1.54 3.82
CA GLN A 72 -8.46 2.63 4.20
C GLN A 72 -8.49 3.75 3.15
N ALA A 73 -7.35 4.08 2.55
CA ALA A 73 -7.29 5.07 1.49
C ALA A 73 -8.05 4.61 0.23
N PHE A 74 -7.95 3.33 -0.14
CA PHE A 74 -8.73 2.78 -1.24
C PHE A 74 -10.24 2.76 -0.93
N LEU A 75 -10.63 2.38 0.29
CA LEU A 75 -12.03 2.47 0.73
C LEU A 75 -12.56 3.91 0.61
N ALA A 76 -11.77 4.89 1.06
CA ALA A 76 -12.12 6.30 0.97
C ALA A 76 -12.29 6.79 -0.48
N CYS A 77 -11.59 6.20 -1.46
CA CYS A 77 -11.83 6.47 -2.88
C CYS A 77 -13.24 6.04 -3.33
N GLY A 78 -13.85 5.07 -2.65
CA GLY A 78 -15.25 4.65 -2.84
C GLY A 78 -16.24 5.38 -1.93
N GLY A 79 -15.80 6.36 -1.15
CA GLY A 79 -16.63 7.03 -0.15
C GLY A 79 -16.94 6.13 1.06
N LEU A 80 -16.09 5.14 1.34
CA LEU A 80 -16.24 4.17 2.42
C LEU A 80 -15.21 4.37 3.52
N THR A 81 -15.57 3.88 4.71
CA THR A 81 -14.71 3.75 5.87
C THR A 81 -14.60 2.27 6.28
N TRP A 82 -13.87 1.96 7.35
CA TRP A 82 -13.86 0.63 7.92
C TRP A 82 -15.21 0.19 8.51
N ASP A 83 -16.09 1.14 8.86
CA ASP A 83 -17.42 0.87 9.40
C ASP A 83 -18.43 0.48 8.31
N ASP A 84 -18.10 0.76 7.05
CA ASP A 84 -18.93 0.43 5.88
C ASP A 84 -18.67 -0.97 5.32
N VAL A 85 -17.67 -1.69 5.83
CA VAL A 85 -17.25 -3.01 5.35
C VAL A 85 -17.21 -4.01 6.50
N GLU A 86 -17.32 -5.30 6.19
CA GLU A 86 -17.10 -6.37 7.17
C GLU A 86 -15.59 -6.58 7.35
N ARG A 87 -15.05 -6.10 8.47
CA ARG A 87 -13.63 -6.23 8.77
C ARG A 87 -13.30 -7.63 9.27
N VAL A 88 -12.40 -8.32 8.57
CA VAL A 88 -11.89 -9.64 8.95
C VAL A 88 -10.43 -9.51 9.43
N ASP A 89 -10.19 -9.77 10.70
CA ASP A 89 -8.88 -9.59 11.33
C ASP A 89 -7.93 -10.77 11.04
N PHE A 90 -6.70 -10.44 10.61
CA PHE A 90 -5.61 -11.40 10.42
C PHE A 90 -4.39 -11.01 11.25
N PRO A 91 -3.64 -11.98 11.82
CA PRO A 91 -2.45 -11.69 12.61
C PRO A 91 -1.31 -11.11 11.76
N GLY A 92 -1.19 -11.52 10.51
CA GLY A 92 -0.09 -11.12 9.62
C GLY A 92 -0.42 -11.28 8.14
N TYR A 93 0.51 -10.81 7.29
CA TYR A 93 0.36 -10.77 5.84
C TYR A 93 0.11 -12.16 5.21
N ASN A 94 0.89 -13.18 5.62
CA ASN A 94 0.74 -14.53 5.07
C ASN A 94 -0.62 -15.17 5.45
N ALA A 95 -1.09 -14.93 6.68
CA ALA A 95 -2.39 -15.41 7.14
C ALA A 95 -3.53 -14.75 6.35
N MET A 96 -3.43 -13.45 6.06
CA MET A 96 -4.37 -12.76 5.18
C MET A 96 -4.44 -13.43 3.81
N TRP A 97 -3.31 -13.73 3.18
CA TRP A 97 -3.30 -14.37 1.86
C TRP A 97 -3.87 -15.79 1.86
N THR A 98 -3.64 -16.55 2.94
CA THR A 98 -4.31 -17.83 3.14
C THR A 98 -5.83 -17.65 3.23
N GLY A 99 -6.29 -16.63 3.97
CA GLY A 99 -7.70 -16.27 4.06
C GLY A 99 -8.32 -15.87 2.73
N VAL A 100 -7.57 -15.16 1.88
CA VAL A 100 -7.99 -14.81 0.52
C VAL A 100 -8.22 -16.07 -0.33
N VAL A 101 -7.24 -16.97 -0.37
CA VAL A 101 -7.35 -18.24 -1.13
C VAL A 101 -8.52 -19.08 -0.63
N ASN A 102 -8.75 -19.14 0.67
CA ASN A 102 -9.84 -19.88 1.29
C ASN A 102 -11.21 -19.18 1.20
N GLY A 103 -11.30 -18.01 0.57
CA GLY A 103 -12.54 -17.28 0.39
C GLY A 103 -13.11 -16.67 1.67
N GLN A 104 -12.27 -16.42 2.68
CA GLN A 104 -12.67 -15.76 3.92
C GLN A 104 -12.89 -14.25 3.75
N VAL A 105 -12.30 -13.66 2.71
CA VAL A 105 -12.44 -12.25 2.35
C VAL A 105 -12.79 -12.08 0.88
N ASP A 106 -13.36 -10.94 0.55
CA ASP A 106 -13.89 -10.61 -0.78
C ASP A 106 -12.99 -9.67 -1.56
N ALA A 107 -12.15 -8.93 -0.84
CA ALA A 107 -11.14 -8.04 -1.39
C ALA A 107 -9.86 -8.16 -0.57
N ALA A 108 -8.71 -7.86 -1.16
CA ALA A 108 -7.44 -7.80 -0.44
C ALA A 108 -6.46 -6.85 -1.13
N TYR A 109 -5.58 -6.26 -0.33
CA TYR A 109 -4.46 -5.50 -0.86
C TYR A 109 -3.56 -6.38 -1.72
N ALA A 110 -3.33 -5.97 -2.95
CA ALA A 110 -2.55 -6.71 -3.93
C ALA A 110 -1.49 -5.81 -4.58
N THR A 111 -0.41 -6.43 -5.05
CA THR A 111 0.58 -5.79 -5.91
C THR A 111 0.80 -6.63 -7.16
N THR A 112 1.13 -5.98 -8.28
CA THR A 112 1.30 -6.65 -9.58
C THR A 112 2.39 -7.71 -9.60
N VAL A 113 3.40 -7.56 -8.75
CA VAL A 113 4.63 -8.39 -8.78
C VAL A 113 4.73 -9.35 -7.61
N SER A 114 3.72 -9.44 -6.74
CA SER A 114 3.82 -10.31 -5.56
C SER A 114 3.56 -11.78 -5.91
N GLY A 115 4.37 -12.68 -5.33
CA GLY A 115 4.17 -14.12 -5.45
C GLY A 115 2.78 -14.59 -5.02
N PRO A 116 2.22 -14.08 -3.89
CA PRO A 116 0.85 -14.38 -3.49
C PRO A 116 -0.21 -13.98 -4.53
N THR A 117 -0.06 -12.84 -5.19
CA THR A 117 -0.99 -12.42 -6.27
C THR A 117 -0.96 -13.43 -7.43
N ARG A 118 0.22 -13.89 -7.85
CA ARG A 118 0.35 -14.91 -8.89
C ARG A 118 -0.23 -16.26 -8.50
N LYS A 119 -0.08 -16.67 -7.24
CA LYS A 119 -0.71 -17.89 -6.71
C LYS A 119 -2.23 -17.79 -6.75
N LEU A 120 -2.76 -16.61 -6.49
CA LEU A 120 -4.19 -16.36 -6.52
C LEU A 120 -4.76 -16.42 -7.95
N GLU A 121 -4.01 -15.90 -8.93
CA GLU A 121 -4.36 -16.02 -10.36
C GLU A 121 -4.53 -17.48 -10.80
N ALA A 122 -3.77 -18.39 -10.20
CA ALA A 122 -3.83 -19.82 -10.45
C ALA A 122 -4.87 -20.56 -9.59
N SER A 123 -5.57 -19.88 -8.69
CA SER A 123 -6.57 -20.48 -7.81
C SER A 123 -7.94 -20.60 -8.49
N PRO A 124 -8.82 -21.54 -8.06
CA PRO A 124 -10.18 -21.65 -8.60
C PRO A 124 -11.03 -20.39 -8.40
N ARG A 125 -10.69 -19.58 -7.41
CA ARG A 125 -11.30 -18.29 -7.12
C ARG A 125 -10.43 -17.18 -7.70
N VAL A 126 -10.50 -17.01 -9.01
CA VAL A 126 -9.70 -16.00 -9.73
C VAL A 126 -9.99 -14.59 -9.19
N PHE A 127 -9.01 -14.04 -8.51
CA PHE A 127 -9.02 -12.65 -8.08
C PHE A 127 -8.40 -11.79 -9.19
N LEU A 128 -9.20 -11.21 -10.07
CA LEU A 128 -8.66 -10.25 -11.02
C LEU A 128 -9.71 -9.25 -11.56
N VAL A 129 -10.25 -8.47 -10.65
CA VAL A 129 -10.57 -7.10 -11.02
C VAL A 129 -9.73 -6.20 -10.12
N ARG A 130 -8.67 -5.65 -10.67
CA ARG A 130 -7.99 -4.52 -10.05
C ARG A 130 -8.99 -3.37 -10.08
N LEU A 131 -9.52 -3.01 -8.92
CA LEU A 131 -10.38 -1.84 -8.84
C LEU A 131 -9.54 -0.62 -9.22
N ARG A 132 -9.91 -0.02 -10.34
CA ARG A 132 -9.29 1.23 -10.76
C ARG A 132 -9.67 2.29 -9.74
N PRO A 133 -8.74 3.09 -9.22
CA PRO A 133 -9.11 4.35 -8.61
C PRO A 133 -9.93 5.10 -9.65
N MET A 134 -11.19 5.41 -9.34
CA MET A 134 -12.03 6.19 -10.24
C MET A 134 -11.24 7.42 -10.68
N THR A 135 -10.83 7.38 -11.95
CA THR A 135 -10.20 8.46 -12.68
C THR A 135 -9.26 9.34 -11.84
N MET A 136 -8.03 8.86 -11.59
CA MET A 136 -6.92 9.79 -11.44
C MET A 136 -6.61 10.46 -12.81
N MET A 137 -7.65 10.69 -13.62
CA MET A 137 -7.58 11.63 -14.73
C MET A 137 -7.55 13.01 -14.11
N ALA A 138 -6.45 13.65 -14.25
CA ALA A 138 -6.10 14.96 -13.76
C ALA A 138 -5.49 14.97 -12.35
N VAL A 139 -4.23 14.61 -12.25
CA VAL A 139 -3.33 15.02 -11.14
C VAL A 139 -3.24 16.55 -11.00
N GLY A 140 -4.05 17.31 -11.73
CA GLY A 140 -4.20 18.75 -11.64
C GLY A 140 -5.54 19.27 -11.14
N SER A 141 -6.64 18.52 -11.18
CA SER A 141 -7.93 19.16 -10.96
C SER A 141 -9.03 18.40 -10.20
N VAL A 142 -8.98 17.10 -9.97
CA VAL A 142 -10.12 16.43 -9.33
C VAL A 142 -9.75 15.27 -8.41
N TRP A 143 -9.16 15.56 -7.26
CA TRP A 143 -9.54 14.80 -6.08
C TRP A 143 -10.95 15.24 -5.71
N PRO A 144 -11.90 14.33 -5.37
CA PRO A 144 -13.15 14.78 -4.82
C PRO A 144 -12.83 15.70 -3.65
N ARG A 145 -13.16 16.97 -3.78
CA ARG A 145 -12.97 17.97 -2.70
C ARG A 145 -13.70 17.53 -1.42
N SER A 146 -14.51 16.49 -1.54
CA SER A 146 -15.33 15.85 -0.53
C SER A 146 -14.65 14.75 0.30
N CYS A 147 -13.41 14.32 -0.01
CA CYS A 147 -12.69 13.35 0.84
C CYS A 147 -11.55 14.01 1.61
N PRO A 148 -11.78 14.49 2.86
CA PRO A 148 -10.73 15.09 3.70
C PRO A 148 -9.58 14.12 4.00
N LEU A 149 -9.87 12.82 4.18
CA LEU A 149 -8.90 11.76 4.43
C LEU A 149 -7.97 11.54 3.23
N CYS A 150 -8.50 11.49 2.02
CA CYS A 150 -7.68 11.40 0.82
C CYS A 150 -6.76 12.61 0.70
N ARG A 151 -7.23 13.80 1.03
CA ARG A 151 -6.48 15.05 0.92
C ARG A 151 -5.37 15.17 1.96
N SER A 152 -5.60 14.74 3.20
CA SER A 152 -4.62 14.83 4.28
C SER A 152 -3.58 13.71 4.23
N MET A 153 -3.98 12.50 3.85
CA MET A 153 -3.09 11.34 3.80
C MET A 153 -2.17 11.32 2.58
N TRP A 154 -2.66 11.79 1.41
CA TRP A 154 -1.97 11.60 0.14
C TRP A 154 -1.21 12.82 -0.36
N ARG A 155 -1.54 14.05 0.06
CA ARG A 155 -0.80 15.25 -0.37
C ARG A 155 0.71 15.15 -0.12
N PRO A 156 1.17 14.77 1.09
CA PRO A 156 2.59 14.66 1.34
C PRO A 156 3.23 13.46 0.63
N VAL A 157 2.50 12.35 0.52
CA VAL A 157 2.99 11.12 -0.16
C VAL A 157 3.13 11.35 -1.67
N VAL A 158 2.19 12.08 -2.28
CA VAL A 158 2.23 12.43 -3.72
C VAL A 158 3.39 13.40 -4.05
N LEU A 159 3.73 14.31 -3.14
CA LEU A 159 4.86 15.26 -3.35
C LEU A 159 6.22 14.58 -3.24
N LEU A 160 6.35 13.53 -2.44
CA LEU A 160 7.61 12.80 -2.26
C LEU A 160 7.83 11.70 -3.30
N PHE A 161 6.77 11.15 -3.84
CA PHE A 161 6.82 10.08 -4.83
C PHE A 161 6.08 10.53 -6.08
N GLN A 162 6.78 10.67 -7.20
CA GLN A 162 6.14 10.85 -8.50
C GLN A 162 5.30 9.61 -8.79
N TRP A 163 4.00 9.68 -8.53
CA TRP A 163 3.05 8.63 -8.87
C TRP A 163 2.96 8.51 -10.39
N ARG A 164 3.65 7.53 -10.93
CA ARG A 164 3.44 7.12 -12.31
C ARG A 164 2.26 6.18 -12.37
N ILE A 165 1.24 6.54 -13.12
CA ILE A 165 0.15 5.63 -13.46
C ILE A 165 0.68 4.70 -14.55
N LEU A 166 1.16 3.53 -14.13
CA LEU A 166 1.50 2.43 -15.03
C LEU A 166 0.41 1.38 -14.88
N ASN A 167 -0.20 1.00 -15.99
CA ASN A 167 -1.24 -0.04 -16.03
C ASN A 167 -2.39 0.16 -15.02
N GLU A 168 -2.84 1.43 -14.87
CA GLU A 168 -4.05 1.78 -14.09
C GLU A 168 -4.00 1.48 -12.59
N GLY A 169 -2.83 1.28 -12.01
CA GLY A 169 -2.58 1.11 -10.57
C GLY A 169 -1.79 2.27 -9.97
N ALA A 170 -1.79 2.36 -8.65
CA ALA A 170 -0.91 3.26 -7.92
C ALA A 170 0.47 2.61 -7.77
N THR A 171 1.54 3.30 -8.15
CA THR A 171 2.91 2.82 -7.98
C THR A 171 3.68 3.65 -6.98
N TYR A 172 4.67 3.05 -6.33
CA TYR A 172 5.60 3.72 -5.42
C TYR A 172 6.93 2.96 -5.39
N PRO A 173 8.05 3.60 -5.03
CA PRO A 173 9.32 2.91 -4.86
C PRO A 173 9.21 1.82 -3.79
N TYR A 174 9.53 0.58 -4.18
CA TYR A 174 9.54 -0.56 -3.27
C TYR A 174 10.37 -1.72 -3.87
N PRO A 175 11.22 -2.34 -3.08
CA PRO A 175 11.59 -2.02 -1.69
C PRO A 175 12.41 -0.72 -1.58
N ILE A 176 12.47 -0.17 -0.36
CA ILE A 176 13.37 0.91 0.00
C ILE A 176 14.23 0.48 1.18
N LEU A 177 15.50 0.86 1.15
CA LEU A 177 16.42 0.73 2.26
C LEU A 177 16.56 2.09 2.94
N ILE A 178 16.36 2.13 4.24
CA ILE A 178 16.41 3.34 5.06
C ILE A 178 17.37 3.19 6.22
N THR A 179 17.87 4.32 6.71
CA THR A 179 18.68 4.41 7.90
C THR A 179 18.28 5.61 8.75
N LEU A 180 18.78 5.68 9.99
CA LEU A 180 18.71 6.89 10.80
C LEU A 180 19.73 7.91 10.30
N ALA A 181 19.40 9.20 10.42
CA ALA A 181 20.32 10.29 10.06
C ALA A 181 21.60 10.32 10.93
N SER A 182 21.56 9.69 12.11
CA SER A 182 22.70 9.56 13.02
C SER A 182 23.65 8.42 12.65
N GLN A 183 23.30 7.59 11.65
CA GLN A 183 24.19 6.53 11.22
C GLN A 183 25.46 7.08 10.57
N GLU A 184 26.59 6.46 10.86
CA GLU A 184 27.88 6.85 10.29
C GLU A 184 27.84 6.81 8.75
N PRO A 185 28.18 7.91 8.06
CA PRO A 185 28.06 8.01 6.60
C PRO A 185 28.88 6.96 5.84
N GLN A 186 30.05 6.57 6.36
CA GLN A 186 30.91 5.58 5.73
C GLN A 186 30.26 4.20 5.68
N ILE A 187 29.60 3.76 6.75
CA ILE A 187 28.87 2.48 6.80
C ILE A 187 27.74 2.48 5.75
N VAL A 188 27.01 3.59 5.65
CA VAL A 188 25.91 3.72 4.69
C VAL A 188 26.43 3.70 3.25
N HIS A 189 27.53 4.40 2.99
CA HIS A 189 28.20 4.40 1.69
C HIS A 189 28.67 3.00 1.29
N ASP A 190 29.35 2.30 2.18
CA ASP A 190 29.92 0.97 1.90
C ASP A 190 28.81 -0.07 1.68
N LEU A 191 27.72 0.03 2.43
CA LEU A 191 26.53 -0.81 2.21
C LEU A 191 25.89 -0.54 0.85
N ALA A 192 25.68 0.71 0.49
CA ALA A 192 25.10 1.09 -0.80
C ALA A 192 25.99 0.62 -1.96
N LYS A 193 27.31 0.77 -1.82
CA LYS A 193 28.31 0.32 -2.78
C LYS A 193 28.31 -1.21 -2.93
N ALA A 194 28.28 -1.94 -1.82
CA ALA A 194 28.21 -3.40 -1.85
C ALA A 194 26.97 -3.90 -2.57
N ILE A 195 25.79 -3.34 -2.27
CA ILE A 195 24.54 -3.72 -2.94
C ILE A 195 24.60 -3.40 -4.45
N HIS A 196 25.19 -2.25 -4.82
CA HIS A 196 25.30 -1.87 -6.23
C HIS A 196 26.27 -2.80 -7.01
N LEU A 197 27.38 -3.19 -6.41
CA LEU A 197 28.37 -4.06 -7.06
C LEU A 197 27.89 -5.51 -7.22
N HIS A 198 26.95 -5.97 -6.38
CA HIS A 198 26.41 -7.33 -6.36
C HIS A 198 24.92 -7.36 -6.81
N TYR A 199 24.49 -6.38 -7.60
CA TYR A 199 23.09 -6.25 -8.00
C TYR A 199 22.61 -7.40 -8.88
N ASP A 200 23.51 -7.96 -9.69
CA ASP A 200 23.20 -9.00 -10.69
C ASP A 200 23.43 -10.44 -10.15
N GLU A 201 23.83 -10.60 -8.89
CA GLU A 201 23.99 -11.88 -8.22
C GLU A 201 22.69 -12.29 -7.47
#